data_fd11992449b0fe4ab95135cef4118a03
#
_entry.id   fd11992449b0fe4ab95135cef4118a03
#
_cell.length_a   1.000
_cell.length_b   1.000
_cell.length_c   1.000
_cell.angle_alpha   90.00
_cell.angle_beta   90.00
_cell.angle_gamma   90.00
#
_symmetry.space_group_name_H-M   'P 1'
#
loop_
_entity.id
_entity.type
_entity.pdbx_description
1 polymer ?
#
loop_
_entity_poly.entity_id
_entity_poly.type
_entity_poly.pdbx_seq_one_letter_code
_entity_poly.pdbx_strand_id
1 'polypeptide(L)' 'MSQIQERMKKLGIKQVDMILELRKRGIAVQPPEMSSIIRGVYSYPKSKRVLDEVDKILTERESN' A
#
# COMPACT_ATOMS: atom_id res chain seq x y z
N MET A 1 -2.47 15.16 -0.36
CA MET A 1 -2.43 13.83 0.26
C MET A 1 -2.90 12.79 -0.72
N SER A 2 -2.31 11.61 -0.70
CA SER A 2 -2.76 10.55 -1.59
C SER A 2 -4.01 9.88 -1.03
N GLN A 3 -4.84 9.36 -1.93
CA GLN A 3 -6.05 8.63 -1.53
C GLN A 3 -5.71 7.39 -0.72
N ILE A 4 -4.58 6.75 -1.04
CA ILE A 4 -4.13 5.56 -0.34
C ILE A 4 -3.86 5.88 1.14
N GLN A 5 -3.20 7.00 1.41
CA GLN A 5 -2.89 7.41 2.76
C GLN A 5 -4.17 7.64 3.57
N GLU A 6 -5.15 8.30 2.97
CA GLU A 6 -6.43 8.54 3.63
C GLU A 6 -7.20 7.25 3.88
N ARG A 7 -7.22 6.35 2.89
CA ARG A 7 -7.92 5.07 3.03
C ARG A 7 -7.30 4.23 4.14
N MET A 8 -5.97 4.18 4.20
CA MET A 8 -5.26 3.46 5.26
C MET A 8 -5.60 4.04 6.63
N LYS A 9 -5.63 5.36 6.72
CA LYS A 9 -5.93 6.03 7.98
C LYS A 9 -7.35 5.70 8.46
N LYS A 10 -8.31 5.72 7.55
CA LYS A 10 -9.70 5.40 7.89
C LYS A 10 -9.86 3.96 8.37
N LEU A 11 -9.08 3.05 7.78
CA LEU A 11 -9.15 1.64 8.12
C LEU A 11 -8.27 1.26 9.31
N GLY A 12 -7.46 2.19 9.79
CA GLY A 12 -6.54 1.91 10.89
C GLY A 12 -5.37 1.03 10.48
N ILE A 13 -5.03 1.01 9.20
CA ILE A 13 -3.94 0.20 8.69
C ILE A 13 -2.65 1.01 8.71
N LYS A 14 -1.62 0.46 9.34
CA LYS A 14 -0.31 1.10 9.41
C LYS A 14 0.56 0.65 8.24
N GLN A 15 1.65 1.42 8.00
CA GLN A 15 2.59 1.10 6.93
C GLN A 15 3.15 -0.32 7.08
N VAL A 16 3.51 -0.71 8.30
CA VAL A 16 4.07 -2.05 8.54
C VAL A 16 3.05 -3.14 8.21
N ASP A 17 1.77 -2.89 8.50
CA ASP A 17 0.72 -3.85 8.19
C ASP A 17 0.60 -4.05 6.69
N MET A 18 0.70 -2.96 5.93
CA MET A 18 0.63 -3.03 4.48
C MET A 18 1.82 -3.80 3.91
N ILE A 19 3.02 -3.56 4.44
CA ILE A 19 4.22 -4.26 4.00
C ILE A 19 4.07 -5.78 4.21
N LEU A 20 3.53 -6.18 5.37
CA LEU A 20 3.31 -7.58 5.67
C LEU A 20 2.29 -8.22 4.73
N GLU A 21 1.20 -7.50 4.45
CA GLU A 21 0.19 -8.01 3.52
C GLU A 21 0.76 -8.20 2.12
N LEU A 22 1.57 -7.25 1.65
CA LEU A 22 2.21 -7.36 0.35
C LEU A 22 3.17 -8.55 0.31
N ARG A 23 3.89 -8.78 1.39
CA ARG A 23 4.80 -9.91 1.47
C ARG A 23 4.05 -11.24 1.35
N LYS A 24 2.88 -11.34 1.96
CA LYS A 24 2.05 -12.53 1.84
C LYS A 24 1.60 -12.76 0.40
N ARG A 25 1.52 -11.70 -0.38
CA ARG A 25 1.14 -11.78 -1.79
C ARG A 25 2.34 -11.92 -2.72
N GLY A 26 3.54 -12.13 -2.14
CA GLY A 26 4.76 -12.34 -2.92
C GLY A 26 5.45 -11.06 -3.35
N ILE A 27 5.13 -9.92 -2.74
CA ILE A 27 5.74 -8.64 -3.08
C ILE A 27 6.56 -8.15 -1.91
N ALA A 28 7.87 -7.99 -2.12
CA ALA A 28 8.77 -7.48 -1.10
C ALA A 28 8.93 -5.97 -1.27
N VAL A 29 8.58 -5.21 -0.25
CA VAL A 29 8.67 -3.75 -0.27
C VAL A 29 9.40 -3.30 1.00
N GLN A 30 10.40 -2.44 0.83
CA GLN A 30 11.13 -1.87 1.95
C GLN A 30 10.38 -0.67 2.53
N PRO A 31 10.56 -0.37 3.84
CA PRO A 31 9.85 0.75 4.46
C PRO A 31 10.01 2.09 3.73
N PRO A 32 11.21 2.53 3.31
CA PRO A 32 11.34 3.79 2.58
C PRO A 32 10.57 3.78 1.27
N GLU A 33 10.57 2.65 0.58
CA GLU A 33 9.85 2.48 -0.68
C GLU A 33 8.34 2.57 -0.45
N MET A 34 7.86 1.89 0.58
CA MET A 34 6.45 1.89 0.94
C MET A 34 5.99 3.31 1.31
N SER A 35 6.81 4.02 2.07
CA SER A 35 6.50 5.39 2.46
C SER A 35 6.33 6.28 1.23
N SER A 36 7.21 6.15 0.24
CA SER A 36 7.11 6.94 -0.99
C SER A 36 5.84 6.59 -1.77
N ILE A 37 5.52 5.31 -1.85
CA ILE A 37 4.32 4.85 -2.57
C ILE A 37 3.05 5.39 -1.90
N ILE A 38 2.98 5.33 -0.59
CA ILE A 38 1.83 5.83 0.18
C ILE A 38 1.63 7.32 -0.06
N ARG A 39 2.72 8.08 -0.17
CA ARG A 39 2.63 9.53 -0.40
C ARG A 39 2.38 9.89 -1.85
N GLY A 40 2.37 8.90 -2.74
CA GLY A 40 2.14 9.13 -4.15
C GLY A 40 3.38 9.54 -4.91
N VAL A 41 4.56 9.39 -4.32
CA VAL A 41 5.83 9.72 -4.97
C VAL A 41 6.48 8.42 -5.44
N TYR A 42 6.27 8.09 -6.70
CA TYR A 42 6.84 6.86 -7.27
C TYR A 42 7.12 7.07 -8.76
N SER A 43 8.15 6.40 -9.25
CA SER A 43 8.55 6.51 -10.64
C SER A 43 9.10 5.20 -11.20
N TYR A 44 8.87 4.10 -10.50
CA TYR A 44 9.39 2.80 -10.92
C TYR A 44 8.28 1.90 -11.46
N PRO A 45 8.58 1.04 -12.46
CA PRO A 45 7.57 0.08 -12.93
C PRO A 45 7.00 -0.79 -11.82
N LYS A 46 7.83 -1.15 -10.85
CA LYS A 46 7.42 -1.95 -9.70
C LYS A 46 6.33 -1.24 -8.87
N SER A 47 6.38 0.09 -8.82
CA SER A 47 5.41 0.85 -8.03
C SER A 47 3.98 0.66 -8.51
N LYS A 48 3.80 0.53 -9.82
CA LYS A 48 2.46 0.31 -10.38
C LYS A 48 1.88 -1.01 -9.87
N ARG A 49 2.68 -2.08 -9.88
CA ARG A 49 2.24 -3.38 -9.39
C ARG A 49 1.91 -3.33 -7.91
N VAL A 50 2.76 -2.65 -7.13
CA VAL A 50 2.53 -2.48 -5.70
C VAL A 50 1.23 -1.71 -5.46
N LEU A 51 1.00 -0.64 -6.22
CA LEU A 51 -0.21 0.15 -6.10
C LEU A 51 -1.46 -0.67 -6.41
N ASP A 52 -1.41 -1.50 -7.44
CA ASP A 52 -2.55 -2.35 -7.78
C ASP A 52 -2.88 -3.30 -6.64
N GLU A 53 -1.87 -3.91 -6.02
CA GLU A 53 -2.09 -4.82 -4.90
C GLU A 53 -2.55 -4.09 -3.65
N VAL A 54 -2.00 -2.89 -3.40
CA VAL A 54 -2.44 -2.06 -2.27
C VAL A 54 -3.91 -1.71 -2.42
N ASP A 55 -4.33 -1.34 -3.63
CA ASP A 55 -5.71 -1.02 -3.90
C ASP A 55 -6.63 -2.22 -3.62
N LYS A 56 -6.22 -3.41 -4.04
CA LYS A 56 -6.98 -4.63 -3.78
C LYS A 56 -7.12 -4.89 -2.29
N ILE A 57 -6.03 -4.74 -1.54
CA ILE A 57 -6.04 -4.94 -0.10
C ILE A 57 -7.00 -3.97 0.57
N LEU A 58 -6.92 -2.70 0.21
CA LEU A 58 -7.79 -1.67 0.78
C LEU A 58 -9.24 -1.93 0.44
N THR A 59 -9.52 -2.31 -0.81
CA THR A 59 -10.89 -2.61 -1.24
C THR A 59 -11.46 -3.77 -0.44
N GLU A 60 -10.69 -4.82 -0.22
CA GLU A 60 -11.12 -5.96 0.58
C GLU A 60 -11.46 -5.54 2.00
N ARG A 61 -10.63 -4.68 2.59
CA ARG A 61 -10.85 -4.20 3.96
C ARG A 61 -12.04 -3.27 4.05
N GLU A 62 -12.27 -2.47 3.01
CA GLU A 62 -13.41 -1.55 2.97
C GLU A 62 -14.72 -2.28 2.83
N SER A 63 -14.71 -3.50 2.29
CA SER A 63 -15.91 -4.30 2.09
C SER A 63 -16.34 -5.07 3.32
N ASN A 64 -15.50 -5.15 4.32
CA ASN A 64 -15.81 -5.90 5.55
C ASN A 64 -16.52 -5.06 6.57
#